data_770ce3c62c4290e070b749bd7ed90da3
#
_entry.id   770ce3c62c4290e070b749bd7ed90da3
#
_cell.length_a   1.000
_cell.length_b   1.000
_cell.length_c   1.000
_cell.angle_alpha   90.00
_cell.angle_beta   90.00
_cell.angle_gamma   90.00
#
_symmetry.space_group_name_H-M   'P 1'
#
loop_
_entity.id
_entity.type
_entity.pdbx_description
1 polymer ?
#
loop_
_entity_poly.entity_id
_entity_poly.type
_entity_poly.pdbx_seq_one_letter_code
_entity_poly.pdbx_strand_id
1 'polypeptide(L)'
;SESTVFCTTIEDGGLDINSENYPYLQCDAKLLEGYVPNAKTIKAISNFSDFLTRKLFTYNAASCVIAYLGWTKGYTNYADAANDEEILKLLDQNYAVTNKVLCKEFGYEKGDQEEFAALSKAKFCDRTIVDTVARNARDPQRKLGANERIIGPIKLLHKYGEDASVLERTAAAALLYDNNGETAWKEIKREKTPEQIFVGLLRTARFTGIF
;
A
#
# COMPACT_ATOMS: atom_id res chain seq x y z
N SER A 1 14.17 16.39 -8.07
CA SER A 1 12.87 15.83 -8.43
C SER A 1 12.41 14.83 -7.37
N GLU A 2 11.11 14.70 -7.18
CA GLU A 2 10.52 13.64 -6.38
C GLU A 2 10.40 12.37 -7.21
N SER A 3 10.61 11.20 -6.59
CA SER A 3 10.52 9.90 -7.26
C SER A 3 9.91 8.84 -6.37
N THR A 4 9.49 7.73 -6.97
CA THR A 4 8.96 6.58 -6.23
C THR A 4 9.59 5.27 -6.69
N VAL A 5 9.75 4.33 -5.75
CA VAL A 5 10.37 3.02 -5.97
C VAL A 5 9.33 1.92 -5.82
N PHE A 6 9.37 0.94 -6.70
CA PHE A 6 8.50 -0.25 -6.69
C PHE A 6 9.22 -1.54 -6.29
N CYS A 7 10.57 -1.51 -6.24
CA CYS A 7 11.37 -2.69 -5.90
C CYS A 7 11.36 -2.99 -4.41
N THR A 8 11.43 -4.28 -4.09
CA THR A 8 11.90 -4.75 -2.78
C THR A 8 13.39 -5.03 -2.89
N THR A 9 14.16 -4.51 -1.94
CA THR A 9 15.60 -4.73 -1.86
C THR A 9 15.90 -5.46 -0.55
N ILE A 10 16.73 -6.48 -0.62
CA ILE A 10 17.20 -7.27 0.52
C ILE A 10 18.69 -7.06 0.65
N GLU A 11 19.11 -6.58 1.81
CA GLU A 11 20.52 -6.43 2.17
C GLU A 11 20.90 -7.62 3.08
N ASP A 12 21.90 -8.38 2.68
CA ASP A 12 22.42 -9.50 3.46
C ASP A 12 23.66 -9.17 4.29
N GLY A 13 23.98 -7.87 4.39
CA GLY A 13 25.12 -7.34 5.14
C GLY A 13 26.45 -7.34 4.37
N GLY A 14 26.44 -7.75 3.08
CA GLY A 14 27.57 -7.68 2.16
C GLY A 14 27.53 -6.46 1.24
N LEU A 15 28.31 -6.51 0.16
CA LEU A 15 28.28 -5.53 -0.92
C LEU A 15 27.25 -5.89 -2.00
N ASP A 16 26.70 -7.09 -1.95
CA ASP A 16 25.70 -7.57 -2.89
C ASP A 16 24.30 -7.12 -2.47
N ILE A 17 23.56 -6.61 -3.43
CA ILE A 17 22.18 -6.14 -3.23
C ILE A 17 21.28 -6.99 -4.12
N ASN A 18 20.41 -7.79 -3.48
CA ASN A 18 19.34 -8.50 -4.17
C ASN A 18 18.13 -7.62 -4.32
N SER A 19 17.75 -7.28 -5.54
CA SER A 19 16.61 -6.45 -5.84
C SER A 19 15.79 -7.02 -7.00
N GLU A 20 14.50 -6.74 -7.00
CA GLU A 20 13.67 -7.05 -8.15
C GLU A 20 14.13 -6.30 -9.39
N ASN A 21 14.02 -6.94 -10.55
CA ASN A 21 14.31 -6.32 -11.82
C ASN A 21 13.15 -5.40 -12.24
N TYR A 22 13.12 -4.20 -11.66
CA TYR A 22 12.18 -3.15 -12.06
C TYR A 22 12.97 -2.00 -12.70
N PRO A 23 12.94 -1.86 -14.03
CA PRO A 23 13.90 -1.02 -14.75
C PRO A 23 13.54 0.47 -14.76
N TYR A 24 12.45 0.89 -14.09
CA TYR A 24 11.97 2.25 -14.20
C TYR A 24 12.00 3.01 -12.88
N LEU A 25 12.41 4.28 -12.94
CA LEU A 25 12.27 5.26 -11.89
C LEU A 25 11.30 6.34 -12.35
N GLN A 26 10.13 6.40 -11.72
CA GLN A 26 9.14 7.45 -11.99
C GLN A 26 9.51 8.70 -11.21
N CYS A 27 9.54 9.84 -11.90
CA CYS A 27 9.87 11.14 -11.34
C CYS A 27 8.79 12.16 -11.65
N ASP A 28 8.63 13.16 -10.76
CA ASP A 28 7.74 14.29 -11.00
C ASP A 28 8.26 15.14 -12.15
N ALA A 29 7.49 15.21 -13.24
CA ALA A 29 7.82 15.99 -14.41
C ALA A 29 7.89 17.50 -14.13
N LYS A 30 7.08 18.03 -13.21
CA LYS A 30 7.10 19.45 -12.83
C LYS A 30 8.43 19.84 -12.20
N LEU A 31 8.97 18.99 -11.33
CA LEU A 31 10.22 19.24 -10.62
C LEU A 31 11.46 19.02 -11.50
N LEU A 32 11.28 18.52 -12.71
CA LEU A 32 12.34 18.46 -13.72
C LEU A 32 12.50 19.78 -14.50
N GLU A 33 11.57 20.75 -14.34
CA GLU A 33 11.65 22.09 -14.93
C GLU A 33 11.96 22.10 -16.44
N GLY A 34 11.38 21.15 -17.18
CA GLY A 34 11.62 20.97 -18.62
C GLY A 34 12.88 20.17 -18.97
N TYR A 35 13.68 19.77 -17.99
CA TYR A 35 14.80 18.85 -18.23
C TYR A 35 14.30 17.47 -18.60
N VAL A 36 14.76 16.95 -19.72
CA VAL A 36 14.46 15.57 -20.16
C VAL A 36 15.69 14.70 -19.85
N PRO A 37 15.61 13.80 -18.86
CA PRO A 37 16.72 12.92 -18.52
C PRO A 37 17.11 12.04 -19.72
N ASN A 38 18.39 12.00 -20.05
CA ASN A 38 18.93 11.13 -21.10
C ASN A 38 19.16 9.69 -20.56
N ALA A 39 18.13 9.15 -19.87
CA ALA A 39 18.15 7.79 -19.36
C ALA A 39 16.78 7.15 -19.66
N LYS A 40 16.78 6.05 -20.42
CA LYS A 40 15.55 5.33 -20.82
C LYS A 40 14.75 4.82 -19.63
N THR A 41 15.41 4.63 -18.50
CA THR A 41 14.83 4.11 -17.25
C THR A 41 14.10 5.18 -16.43
N ILE A 42 14.36 6.48 -16.66
CA ILE A 42 13.65 7.56 -15.97
C ILE A 42 12.37 7.89 -16.74
N LYS A 43 11.25 7.86 -16.02
CA LYS A 43 9.91 8.17 -16.54
C LYS A 43 9.38 9.43 -15.86
N ALA A 44 9.28 10.52 -16.63
CA ALA A 44 8.66 11.76 -16.18
C ALA A 44 7.14 11.62 -16.19
N ILE A 45 6.50 11.83 -15.04
CA ILE A 45 5.06 11.70 -14.85
C ILE A 45 4.46 13.09 -14.62
N SER A 46 3.51 13.49 -15.44
CA SER A 46 2.92 14.84 -15.41
C SER A 46 2.06 15.08 -14.17
N ASN A 47 1.26 14.10 -13.77
CA ASN A 47 0.40 14.15 -12.58
C ASN A 47 0.98 13.25 -11.49
N PHE A 48 2.16 13.59 -11.00
CA PHE A 48 2.91 12.71 -10.09
C PHE A 48 2.19 12.47 -8.77
N SER A 49 1.49 13.45 -8.22
CA SER A 49 0.71 13.29 -7.00
C SER A 49 -0.42 12.26 -7.15
N ASP A 50 -1.12 12.28 -8.28
CA ASP A 50 -2.18 11.30 -8.59
C ASP A 50 -1.57 9.91 -8.81
N PHE A 51 -0.41 9.86 -9.45
CA PHE A 51 0.35 8.61 -9.62
C PHE A 51 0.81 8.02 -8.28
N LEU A 52 1.28 8.86 -7.33
CA LEU A 52 1.61 8.41 -5.98
C LEU A 52 0.38 7.87 -5.25
N THR A 53 -0.76 8.54 -5.39
CA THR A 53 -2.05 8.08 -4.82
C THR A 53 -2.49 6.76 -5.45
N ARG A 54 -2.39 6.63 -6.77
CA ARG A 54 -2.64 5.38 -7.50
C ARG A 54 -1.80 4.22 -6.93
N LYS A 55 -0.49 4.44 -6.80
CA LYS A 55 0.42 3.46 -6.20
C LYS A 55 0.02 3.13 -4.76
N LEU A 56 -0.25 4.16 -3.96
CA LEU A 56 -0.61 4.00 -2.55
C LEU A 56 -1.87 3.16 -2.38
N PHE A 57 -2.90 3.41 -3.20
CA PHE A 57 -4.20 2.75 -3.10
C PHE A 57 -4.28 1.42 -3.85
N THR A 58 -3.35 1.14 -4.77
CA THR A 58 -3.26 -0.15 -5.45
C THR A 58 -2.21 -1.06 -4.80
N TYR A 59 -0.92 -0.72 -4.91
CA TYR A 59 0.19 -1.56 -4.41
C TYR A 59 0.24 -1.62 -2.88
N ASN A 60 0.26 -0.44 -2.24
CA ASN A 60 0.50 -0.40 -0.80
C ASN A 60 -0.75 -0.82 0.00
N ALA A 61 -1.95 -0.55 -0.50
CA ALA A 61 -3.19 -1.06 0.08
C ALA A 61 -3.26 -2.59 0.00
N ALA A 62 -3.00 -3.17 -1.18
CA ALA A 62 -2.95 -4.60 -1.40
C ALA A 62 -1.91 -5.29 -0.50
N SER A 63 -0.73 -4.69 -0.36
CA SER A 63 0.30 -5.19 0.56
C SER A 63 -0.19 -5.21 2.01
N CYS A 64 -1.00 -4.24 2.44
CA CYS A 64 -1.60 -4.25 3.77
C CYS A 64 -2.65 -5.36 3.93
N VAL A 65 -3.48 -5.60 2.91
CA VAL A 65 -4.44 -6.73 2.91
C VAL A 65 -3.70 -8.03 3.17
N ILE A 66 -2.66 -8.30 2.37
CA ILE A 66 -1.86 -9.53 2.49
C ILE A 66 -1.18 -9.62 3.88
N ALA A 67 -0.51 -8.55 4.31
CA ALA A 67 0.29 -8.56 5.53
C ALA A 67 -0.57 -8.72 6.79
N TYR A 68 -1.63 -7.93 6.94
CA TYR A 68 -2.44 -7.98 8.16
C TYR A 68 -3.36 -9.20 8.21
N LEU A 69 -3.97 -9.60 7.10
CA LEU A 69 -4.76 -10.82 7.06
C LEU A 69 -3.86 -12.08 7.13
N GLY A 70 -2.66 -12.03 6.53
CA GLY A 70 -1.65 -13.07 6.68
C GLY A 70 -1.22 -13.24 8.14
N TRP A 71 -0.99 -12.13 8.85
CA TRP A 71 -0.69 -12.15 10.28
C TRP A 71 -1.82 -12.79 11.09
N THR A 72 -3.09 -12.46 10.85
CA THR A 72 -4.23 -13.08 11.55
C THR A 72 -4.34 -14.58 11.32
N LYS A 73 -3.80 -15.08 10.21
CA LYS A 73 -3.75 -16.53 9.87
C LYS A 73 -2.43 -17.19 10.33
N GLY A 74 -1.51 -16.44 10.97
CA GLY A 74 -0.24 -16.96 11.49
C GLY A 74 0.87 -17.12 10.47
N TYR A 75 0.75 -16.55 9.26
CA TYR A 75 1.83 -16.56 8.27
C TYR A 75 3.01 -15.71 8.72
N THR A 76 4.22 -16.21 8.48
CA THR A 76 5.48 -15.49 8.67
C THR A 76 6.10 -15.07 7.33
N ASN A 77 6.05 -15.95 6.32
CA ASN A 77 6.48 -15.66 4.96
C ASN A 77 5.40 -14.88 4.22
N TYR A 78 5.79 -13.78 3.57
CA TYR A 78 4.85 -12.90 2.89
C TYR A 78 4.25 -13.52 1.62
N ALA A 79 5.08 -14.21 0.82
CA ALA A 79 4.61 -14.85 -0.39
C ALA A 79 3.64 -16.02 -0.09
N ASP A 80 3.80 -16.72 1.05
CA ASP A 80 2.83 -17.74 1.46
C ASP A 80 1.47 -17.13 1.81
N ALA A 81 1.47 -16.01 2.53
CA ALA A 81 0.24 -15.26 2.79
C ALA A 81 -0.39 -14.73 1.49
N ALA A 82 0.42 -14.23 0.55
CA ALA A 82 -0.05 -13.72 -0.73
C ALA A 82 -0.63 -14.81 -1.65
N ASN A 83 -0.26 -16.07 -1.45
CA ASN A 83 -0.78 -17.23 -2.19
C ASN A 83 -1.85 -18.02 -1.40
N ASP A 84 -2.32 -17.54 -0.25
CA ASP A 84 -3.46 -18.12 0.45
C ASP A 84 -4.76 -17.85 -0.32
N GLU A 85 -5.55 -18.89 -0.55
CA GLU A 85 -6.76 -18.84 -1.40
C GLU A 85 -7.80 -17.81 -0.91
N GLU A 86 -7.99 -17.70 0.42
CA GLU A 86 -8.94 -16.73 0.99
C GLU A 86 -8.41 -15.31 0.81
N ILE A 87 -7.13 -15.07 1.08
CA ILE A 87 -6.49 -13.76 0.92
C ILE A 87 -6.50 -13.34 -0.55
N LEU A 88 -6.20 -14.25 -1.49
CA LEU A 88 -6.27 -13.98 -2.92
C LEU A 88 -7.67 -13.58 -3.36
N LYS A 89 -8.70 -14.27 -2.88
CA LYS A 89 -10.09 -13.92 -3.19
C LYS A 89 -10.47 -12.54 -2.66
N LEU A 90 -10.07 -12.21 -1.43
CA LEU A 90 -10.30 -10.88 -0.84
C LEU A 90 -9.52 -9.80 -1.61
N LEU A 91 -8.29 -10.10 -2.01
CA LEU A 91 -7.48 -9.18 -2.80
C LEU A 91 -8.11 -8.88 -4.16
N ASP A 92 -8.65 -9.89 -4.86
CA ASP A 92 -9.36 -9.72 -6.13
C ASP A 92 -10.63 -8.88 -5.96
N GLN A 93 -11.40 -9.10 -4.88
CA GLN A 93 -12.55 -8.28 -4.53
C GLN A 93 -12.15 -6.82 -4.29
N ASN A 94 -11.07 -6.59 -3.53
CA ASN A 94 -10.56 -5.25 -3.30
C ASN A 94 -10.13 -4.56 -4.60
N TYR A 95 -9.38 -5.23 -5.47
CA TYR A 95 -8.96 -4.67 -6.76
C TYR A 95 -10.14 -4.31 -7.66
N ALA A 96 -11.18 -5.15 -7.70
CA ALA A 96 -12.36 -4.90 -8.54
C ALA A 96 -13.03 -3.55 -8.20
N VAL A 97 -13.19 -3.22 -6.93
CA VAL A 97 -13.81 -1.96 -6.50
C VAL A 97 -12.83 -0.79 -6.51
N THR A 98 -11.58 -1.01 -6.07
CA THR A 98 -10.55 0.04 -6.03
C THR A 98 -10.17 0.53 -7.42
N ASN A 99 -10.00 -0.37 -8.40
CA ASN A 99 -9.73 0.00 -9.79
C ASN A 99 -10.85 0.88 -10.36
N LYS A 100 -12.11 0.53 -10.09
CA LYS A 100 -13.27 1.29 -10.54
C LYS A 100 -13.27 2.72 -10.00
N VAL A 101 -13.00 2.91 -8.70
CA VAL A 101 -13.01 4.25 -8.10
C VAL A 101 -11.79 5.08 -8.50
N LEU A 102 -10.61 4.46 -8.67
CA LEU A 102 -9.42 5.14 -9.16
C LEU A 102 -9.59 5.66 -10.59
N CYS A 103 -10.20 4.86 -11.47
CA CYS A 103 -10.55 5.32 -12.82
C CYS A 103 -11.52 6.51 -12.79
N LYS A 104 -12.53 6.47 -11.91
CA LYS A 104 -13.51 7.55 -11.78
C LYS A 104 -12.90 8.84 -11.20
N GLU A 105 -12.03 8.72 -10.19
CA GLU A 105 -11.47 9.87 -9.49
C GLU A 105 -10.37 10.57 -10.31
N PHE A 106 -9.48 9.79 -10.94
CA PHE A 106 -8.27 10.30 -11.58
C PHE A 106 -8.25 10.18 -13.11
N GLY A 107 -9.30 9.61 -13.70
CA GLY A 107 -9.40 9.50 -15.16
C GLY A 107 -8.47 8.45 -15.78
N TYR A 108 -8.01 7.46 -15.02
CA TYR A 108 -7.22 6.37 -15.59
C TYR A 108 -8.05 5.50 -16.52
N GLU A 109 -7.46 5.07 -17.62
CA GLU A 109 -8.07 4.07 -18.49
C GLU A 109 -8.20 2.74 -17.75
N LYS A 110 -9.37 2.09 -17.92
CA LYS A 110 -9.70 0.85 -17.20
C LYS A 110 -8.65 -0.24 -17.39
N GLY A 111 -8.24 -0.47 -18.64
CA GLY A 111 -7.25 -1.51 -18.96
C GLY A 111 -5.89 -1.22 -18.34
N ASP A 112 -5.43 0.04 -18.36
CA ASP A 112 -4.17 0.45 -17.73
C ASP A 112 -4.20 0.29 -16.19
N GLN A 113 -5.34 0.60 -15.56
CA GLN A 113 -5.48 0.41 -14.12
C GLN A 113 -5.56 -1.08 -13.73
N GLU A 114 -6.26 -1.89 -14.51
CA GLU A 114 -6.34 -3.34 -14.29
C GLU A 114 -4.98 -4.01 -14.48
N GLU A 115 -4.20 -3.62 -15.49
CA GLU A 115 -2.83 -4.10 -15.69
C GLU A 115 -1.92 -3.69 -14.52
N PHE A 116 -2.01 -2.45 -14.06
CA PHE A 116 -1.26 -1.96 -12.91
C PHE A 116 -1.54 -2.75 -11.63
N ALA A 117 -2.81 -3.11 -11.38
CA ALA A 117 -3.21 -3.97 -10.28
C ALA A 117 -2.72 -5.41 -10.44
N ALA A 118 -2.83 -5.97 -11.66
CA ALA A 118 -2.36 -7.32 -11.96
C ALA A 118 -0.85 -7.48 -11.76
N LEU A 119 -0.06 -6.49 -12.17
CA LEU A 119 1.38 -6.45 -11.93
C LEU A 119 1.70 -6.44 -10.42
N SER A 120 0.94 -5.69 -9.63
CA SER A 120 1.13 -5.69 -8.17
C SER A 120 0.82 -7.05 -7.54
N LYS A 121 -0.26 -7.71 -7.98
CA LYS A 121 -0.63 -9.05 -7.52
C LYS A 121 0.44 -10.09 -7.90
N ALA A 122 0.88 -10.09 -9.17
CA ALA A 122 1.92 -11.00 -9.64
C ALA A 122 3.22 -10.87 -8.83
N LYS A 123 3.64 -9.62 -8.54
CA LYS A 123 4.77 -9.33 -7.68
C LYS A 123 4.63 -9.94 -6.29
N PHE A 124 3.48 -9.73 -5.63
CA PHE A 124 3.28 -10.21 -4.26
C PHE A 124 3.20 -11.73 -4.16
N CYS A 125 2.71 -12.39 -5.20
CA CYS A 125 2.62 -13.85 -5.28
C CYS A 125 3.93 -14.52 -5.70
N ASP A 126 4.94 -13.76 -6.12
CA ASP A 126 6.24 -14.29 -6.54
C ASP A 126 7.02 -14.86 -5.34
N ARG A 127 7.15 -16.16 -5.29
CA ARG A 127 7.84 -16.88 -4.22
C ARG A 127 9.37 -16.76 -4.26
N THR A 128 9.92 -16.18 -5.32
CA THR A 128 11.36 -15.88 -5.41
C THR A 128 11.74 -14.63 -4.63
N ILE A 129 10.74 -13.79 -4.31
CA ILE A 129 10.93 -12.58 -3.49
C ILE A 129 10.84 -12.96 -2.02
N VAL A 130 11.98 -12.94 -1.34
CA VAL A 130 12.05 -13.26 0.09
C VAL A 130 11.64 -12.03 0.89
N ASP A 131 10.47 -12.10 1.55
CA ASP A 131 9.97 -11.04 2.42
C ASP A 131 9.12 -11.62 3.56
N THR A 132 8.90 -10.84 4.62
CA THR A 132 8.13 -11.31 5.77
C THR A 132 6.83 -10.52 5.96
N VAL A 133 5.85 -11.20 6.53
CA VAL A 133 4.59 -10.56 6.97
C VAL A 133 4.89 -9.44 7.97
N ALA A 134 5.78 -9.67 8.93
CA ALA A 134 6.14 -8.68 9.94
C ALA A 134 6.74 -7.40 9.33
N ARG A 135 7.65 -7.52 8.34
CA ARG A 135 8.23 -6.35 7.65
C ARG A 135 7.17 -5.55 6.92
N ASN A 136 6.23 -6.22 6.25
CA ASN A 136 5.15 -5.56 5.52
C ASN A 136 4.03 -5.03 6.45
N ALA A 137 3.85 -5.59 7.64
CA ALA A 137 2.88 -5.13 8.64
C ALA A 137 3.40 -4.02 9.56
N ARG A 138 4.71 -3.72 9.55
CA ARG A 138 5.31 -2.69 10.43
C ARG A 138 4.63 -1.32 10.29
N ASP A 139 4.70 -0.52 11.36
CA ASP A 139 4.22 0.84 11.44
C ASP A 139 2.69 0.96 11.15
N PRO A 140 1.85 0.24 11.93
CA PRO A 140 0.40 0.26 11.72
C PRO A 140 -0.22 1.63 11.98
N GLN A 141 0.34 2.42 12.90
CA GLN A 141 -0.13 3.78 13.18
C GLN A 141 -0.13 4.66 11.92
N ARG A 142 1.00 4.71 11.20
CA ARG A 142 1.09 5.46 9.95
C ARG A 142 0.16 4.89 8.88
N LYS A 143 0.12 3.57 8.72
CA LYS A 143 -0.69 2.90 7.69
C LYS A 143 -2.20 3.08 7.86
N LEU A 144 -2.64 3.31 9.10
CA LEU A 144 -4.02 3.66 9.45
C LEU A 144 -4.27 5.18 9.40
N GLY A 145 -3.31 5.99 8.99
CA GLY A 145 -3.50 7.43 8.80
C GLY A 145 -4.62 7.71 7.79
N ALA A 146 -5.33 8.84 7.96
CA ALA A 146 -6.57 9.12 7.22
C ALA A 146 -6.42 9.23 5.70
N ASN A 147 -5.24 9.56 5.18
CA ASN A 147 -4.95 9.62 3.74
C ASN A 147 -3.99 8.51 3.29
N GLU A 148 -3.72 7.60 4.21
CA GLU A 148 -2.82 6.48 3.99
C GLU A 148 -3.53 5.28 3.34
N ARG A 149 -2.75 4.25 3.06
CA ARG A 149 -3.04 3.10 2.22
C ARG A 149 -4.20 2.19 2.66
N ILE A 150 -4.74 2.38 3.87
CA ILE A 150 -5.91 1.64 4.34
C ILE A 150 -7.12 2.58 4.38
N ILE A 151 -7.04 3.69 5.12
CA ILE A 151 -8.17 4.59 5.32
C ILE A 151 -8.42 5.46 4.10
N GLY A 152 -7.38 5.89 3.38
CA GLY A 152 -7.54 6.69 2.16
C GLY A 152 -8.43 6.01 1.11
N PRO A 153 -8.13 4.78 0.67
CA PRO A 153 -9.00 4.09 -0.28
C PRO A 153 -10.38 3.72 0.30
N ILE A 154 -10.54 3.45 1.61
CA ILE A 154 -11.87 3.29 2.23
C ILE A 154 -12.71 4.55 2.01
N LYS A 155 -12.16 5.72 2.29
CA LYS A 155 -12.86 7.01 2.08
C LYS A 155 -13.25 7.20 0.61
N LEU A 156 -12.37 6.83 -0.31
CA LEU A 156 -12.64 6.92 -1.75
C LEU A 156 -13.75 5.94 -2.17
N LEU A 157 -13.73 4.70 -1.68
CA LEU A 157 -14.77 3.71 -1.93
C LEU A 157 -16.14 4.21 -1.41
N HIS A 158 -16.21 4.72 -0.18
CA HIS A 158 -17.43 5.28 0.38
C HIS A 158 -17.93 6.50 -0.40
N LYS A 159 -17.03 7.38 -0.88
CA LYS A 159 -17.38 8.51 -1.75
C LYS A 159 -18.16 8.08 -3.00
N TYR A 160 -17.84 6.94 -3.55
CA TYR A 160 -18.46 6.39 -4.75
C TYR A 160 -19.52 5.30 -4.49
N GLY A 161 -19.84 5.02 -3.21
CA GLY A 161 -20.83 4.00 -2.82
C GLY A 161 -20.41 2.56 -3.16
N GLU A 162 -19.11 2.29 -3.17
CA GLU A 162 -18.56 0.96 -3.43
C GLU A 162 -18.22 0.23 -2.12
N ASP A 163 -18.12 -1.10 -2.18
CA ASP A 163 -17.83 -1.95 -1.03
C ASP A 163 -16.40 -1.77 -0.51
N ALA A 164 -16.25 -1.37 0.74
CA ALA A 164 -14.96 -1.20 1.43
C ALA A 164 -14.61 -2.33 2.40
N SER A 165 -15.45 -3.37 2.51
CA SER A 165 -15.40 -4.39 3.56
C SER A 165 -14.05 -5.09 3.70
N VAL A 166 -13.32 -5.31 2.59
CA VAL A 166 -11.98 -5.92 2.62
C VAL A 166 -10.97 -5.01 3.33
N LEU A 167 -10.98 -3.72 3.01
CA LEU A 167 -10.07 -2.77 3.66
C LEU A 167 -10.50 -2.45 5.09
N GLU A 168 -11.78 -2.46 5.40
CA GLU A 168 -12.29 -2.33 6.76
C GLU A 168 -11.86 -3.52 7.64
N ARG A 169 -11.96 -4.75 7.11
CA ARG A 169 -11.40 -5.95 7.75
C ARG A 169 -9.87 -5.83 7.93
N THR A 170 -9.18 -5.28 6.94
CA THR A 170 -7.74 -5.03 7.01
C THR A 170 -7.40 -4.00 8.09
N ALA A 171 -8.19 -2.92 8.21
CA ALA A 171 -8.05 -1.92 9.26
C ALA A 171 -8.23 -2.52 10.65
N ALA A 172 -9.25 -3.36 10.84
CA ALA A 172 -9.48 -4.07 12.09
C ALA A 172 -8.30 -4.99 12.46
N ALA A 173 -7.77 -5.74 11.49
CA ALA A 173 -6.58 -6.57 11.69
C ALA A 173 -5.33 -5.73 12.04
N ALA A 174 -5.15 -4.57 11.42
CA ALA A 174 -4.05 -3.65 11.73
C ALA A 174 -4.17 -3.04 13.13
N LEU A 175 -5.39 -2.74 13.61
CA LEU A 175 -5.63 -2.29 14.98
C LEU A 175 -5.26 -3.35 16.01
N LEU A 176 -5.49 -4.62 15.70
CA LEU A 176 -5.17 -5.75 16.58
C LEU A 176 -3.70 -6.18 16.47
N TYR A 177 -3.00 -5.78 15.39
CA TYR A 177 -1.65 -6.23 15.10
C TYR A 177 -0.72 -6.09 16.31
N ASP A 178 -0.01 -7.18 16.62
CA ASP A 178 0.96 -7.24 17.71
C ASP A 178 2.27 -7.88 17.22
N ASN A 179 3.36 -7.14 17.36
CA ASN A 179 4.71 -7.60 17.05
C ASN A 179 5.70 -6.96 18.02
N ASN A 180 6.71 -7.71 18.43
CA ASN A 180 7.70 -7.23 19.43
C ASN A 180 8.50 -6.01 18.95
N GLY A 181 8.66 -5.82 17.64
CA GLY A 181 9.31 -4.65 17.06
C GLY A 181 8.47 -3.35 17.07
N GLU A 182 7.17 -3.43 17.38
CA GLU A 182 6.23 -2.30 17.35
C GLU A 182 5.97 -1.71 18.74
N THR A 183 7.03 -1.30 19.44
CA THR A 183 6.94 -0.81 20.84
C THR A 183 6.00 0.38 21.00
N ALA A 184 6.12 1.40 20.14
CA ALA A 184 5.24 2.57 20.17
C ALA A 184 3.77 2.22 19.91
N TRP A 185 3.50 1.26 19.02
CA TRP A 185 2.15 0.78 18.76
C TRP A 185 1.57 0.03 19.95
N LYS A 186 2.39 -0.78 20.63
CA LYS A 186 2.01 -1.47 21.88
C LYS A 186 1.65 -0.50 22.99
N GLU A 187 2.42 0.57 23.15
CA GLU A 187 2.13 1.63 24.14
C GLU A 187 0.79 2.30 23.86
N ILE A 188 0.53 2.69 22.59
CA ILE A 188 -0.75 3.28 22.20
C ILE A 188 -1.92 2.34 22.53
N LYS A 189 -1.78 1.03 22.26
CA LYS A 189 -2.83 0.03 22.55
C LYS A 189 -3.04 -0.24 24.03
N ARG A 190 -2.06 0.02 24.89
CA ARG A 190 -2.22 -0.07 26.35
C ARG A 190 -3.03 1.10 26.91
N GLU A 191 -2.92 2.27 26.31
CA GLU A 191 -3.54 3.51 26.79
C GLU A 191 -4.90 3.78 26.17
N LYS A 192 -5.20 3.21 24.99
CA LYS A 192 -6.38 3.54 24.20
C LYS A 192 -7.08 2.30 23.66
N THR A 193 -8.41 2.35 23.60
CA THR A 193 -9.19 1.33 22.90
C THR A 193 -9.00 1.45 21.38
N PRO A 194 -9.29 0.39 20.60
CA PRO A 194 -9.26 0.45 19.13
C PRO A 194 -10.07 1.61 18.56
N GLU A 195 -11.26 1.90 19.13
CA GLU A 195 -12.11 3.00 18.69
C GLU A 195 -11.46 4.36 18.97
N GLN A 196 -10.83 4.53 20.14
CA GLN A 196 -10.12 5.77 20.49
C GLN A 196 -8.90 6.00 19.59
N ILE A 197 -8.17 4.94 19.24
CA ILE A 197 -7.05 4.99 18.31
C ILE A 197 -7.56 5.43 16.94
N PHE A 198 -8.61 4.78 16.42
CA PHE A 198 -9.17 5.05 15.11
C PHE A 198 -9.69 6.49 14.99
N VAL A 199 -10.46 6.96 15.98
CA VAL A 199 -10.95 8.34 16.04
C VAL A 199 -9.79 9.34 16.12
N GLY A 200 -8.74 9.04 16.88
CA GLY A 200 -7.54 9.88 16.99
C GLY A 200 -6.82 10.04 15.65
N LEU A 201 -6.63 8.95 14.92
CA LEU A 201 -5.98 8.95 13.60
C LEU A 201 -6.78 9.75 12.56
N LEU A 202 -8.12 9.65 12.60
CA LEU A 202 -8.99 10.43 11.72
C LEU A 202 -8.99 11.94 12.05
N ARG A 203 -8.88 12.30 13.32
CA ARG A 203 -8.83 13.72 13.75
C ARG A 203 -7.53 14.41 13.38
N THR A 204 -6.40 13.72 13.51
CA THR A 204 -5.08 14.27 13.15
C THR A 204 -5.02 14.70 11.69
N ALA A 205 -5.72 14.02 10.79
CA ALA A 205 -5.81 14.40 9.38
C ALA A 205 -6.56 15.71 9.11
N ARG A 206 -7.50 16.10 9.97
CA ARG A 206 -8.23 17.38 9.83
C ARG A 206 -7.35 18.59 10.16
N PHE A 207 -6.30 18.39 10.98
CA PHE A 207 -5.38 19.48 11.36
C PHE A 207 -4.22 19.69 10.38
N THR A 208 -3.93 18.73 9.51
CA THR A 208 -2.81 18.85 8.56
C THR A 208 -3.17 19.52 7.23
N GLY A 209 -4.40 20.01 7.07
CA GLY A 209 -4.77 20.92 5.96
C GLY A 209 -4.73 20.30 4.57
N ILE A 210 -4.71 18.98 4.46
CA ILE A 210 -4.76 18.27 3.17
C ILE A 210 -6.21 17.83 2.93
N PHE A 211 -6.99 18.75 2.39
CA PHE A 211 -8.25 18.55 1.69
C PHE A 211 -8.18 19.30 0.37
#